data_d6485b7b4e3cf0d8721f2f470042c315
#
_entry.id   d6485b7b4e3cf0d8721f2f470042c315
#
_cell.length_a   1.000
_cell.length_b   1.000
_cell.length_c   1.000
_cell.angle_alpha   90.00
_cell.angle_beta   90.00
_cell.angle_gamma   90.00
#
_symmetry.space_group_name_H-M   'P 1'
#
loop_
_entity.id
_entity.type
_entity.pdbx_description
1 polymer ?
#
loop_
_entity_poly.entity_id
_entity_poly.type
_entity_poly.pdbx_seq_one_letter_code
_entity_poly.pdbx_strand_id
1 'polypeptide(L)'
;MSGAFYETYIVSELVKNFYAHGKTPKDFLFYYRDTDQKEIDLLYVDGSTICPIEIKQGIAPKKATKNFSVLDKYHLNIATGLVIDSCDKIRPLNEQTYYIPVYLI
;
A
#
# COMPACT_ATOMS: atom_id res chain seq x y z
N MET A 1 0.80 -19.64 -5.45
CA MET A 1 -0.32 -18.76 -4.97
C MET A 1 -0.62 -17.74 -6.04
N SER A 2 -1.90 -17.54 -6.38
CA SER A 2 -2.28 -16.51 -7.34
C SER A 2 -2.08 -15.12 -6.74
N GLY A 3 -1.96 -14.10 -7.60
CA GLY A 3 -1.81 -12.72 -7.15
C GLY A 3 -2.96 -12.25 -6.26
N ALA A 4 -4.19 -12.67 -6.58
CA ALA A 4 -5.37 -12.30 -5.80
C ALA A 4 -5.33 -12.90 -4.39
N PHE A 5 -4.94 -14.16 -4.26
CA PHE A 5 -4.81 -14.79 -2.94
C PHE A 5 -3.68 -14.15 -2.13
N TYR A 6 -2.56 -13.85 -2.79
CA TYR A 6 -1.43 -13.20 -2.13
C TYR A 6 -1.83 -11.84 -1.56
N GLU A 7 -2.52 -11.03 -2.37
CA GLU A 7 -2.99 -9.72 -1.94
C GLU A 7 -3.95 -9.83 -0.75
N THR A 8 -4.90 -10.76 -0.83
CA THR A 8 -5.85 -11.01 0.27
C THR A 8 -5.12 -11.42 1.54
N TYR A 9 -4.09 -12.26 1.42
CA TYR A 9 -3.29 -12.67 2.57
C TYR A 9 -2.61 -11.48 3.24
N ILE A 10 -1.96 -10.61 2.43
CA ILE A 10 -1.27 -9.45 2.97
C ILE A 10 -2.25 -8.48 3.63
N VAL A 11 -3.40 -8.21 3.01
CA VAL A 11 -4.43 -7.36 3.59
C VAL A 11 -4.90 -7.93 4.93
N SER A 12 -5.10 -9.26 5.01
CA SER A 12 -5.50 -9.91 6.26
C SER A 12 -4.46 -9.72 7.36
N GLU A 13 -3.18 -9.81 7.03
CA GLU A 13 -2.11 -9.59 8.01
C GLU A 13 -2.08 -8.15 8.49
N LEU A 14 -2.28 -7.18 7.60
CA LEU A 14 -2.37 -5.77 7.98
C LEU A 14 -3.56 -5.51 8.90
N VAL A 15 -4.71 -6.10 8.61
CA VAL A 15 -5.91 -6.00 9.44
C VAL A 15 -5.62 -6.52 10.85
N LYS A 16 -4.97 -7.68 10.96
CA LYS A 16 -4.61 -8.24 12.26
C LYS A 16 -3.67 -7.31 13.03
N ASN A 17 -2.70 -6.71 12.35
CA ASN A 17 -1.77 -5.78 12.97
C ASN A 17 -2.49 -4.54 13.51
N PHE A 18 -3.47 -4.01 12.77
CA PHE A 18 -4.26 -2.88 13.23
C PHE A 18 -5.02 -3.21 14.50
N TYR A 19 -5.71 -4.36 14.55
CA TYR A 19 -6.41 -4.80 15.75
C TYR A 19 -5.45 -5.00 16.92
N ALA A 20 -4.28 -5.57 16.66
CA ALA A 20 -3.28 -5.80 17.72
C ALA A 20 -2.78 -4.48 18.34
N HIS A 21 -2.84 -3.38 17.59
CA HIS A 21 -2.44 -2.05 18.06
C HIS A 21 -3.63 -1.18 18.49
N GLY A 22 -4.80 -1.79 18.67
CA GLY A 22 -5.98 -1.07 19.14
C GLY A 22 -6.64 -0.18 18.11
N LYS A 23 -6.35 -0.37 16.82
CA LYS A 23 -6.94 0.41 15.73
C LYS A 23 -7.98 -0.41 14.99
N THR A 24 -9.07 0.26 14.57
CA THR A 24 -10.12 -0.38 13.78
C THR A 24 -9.79 -0.16 12.29
N PRO A 25 -9.47 -1.23 11.52
CA PRO A 25 -8.99 -1.08 10.14
C PRO A 25 -9.90 -0.27 9.23
N LYS A 26 -11.22 -0.39 9.38
CA LYS A 26 -12.18 0.35 8.54
C LYS A 26 -12.08 1.86 8.69
N ASP A 27 -11.45 2.36 9.74
CA ASP A 27 -11.28 3.79 9.98
C ASP A 27 -10.01 4.33 9.32
N PHE A 28 -9.10 3.44 8.86
CA PHE A 28 -7.77 3.82 8.37
C PHE A 28 -7.44 3.23 7.01
N LEU A 29 -7.99 2.08 6.63
CA LEU A 29 -7.65 1.38 5.40
C LEU A 29 -8.78 1.48 4.38
N PHE A 30 -8.42 1.89 3.16
CA PHE A 30 -9.37 2.08 2.08
C PHE A 30 -8.80 1.51 0.78
N TYR A 31 -9.70 1.12 -0.10
CA TYR A 31 -9.39 0.73 -1.47
C TYR A 31 -9.60 1.93 -2.38
N TYR A 32 -8.78 2.07 -3.41
CA TYR A 32 -8.94 3.15 -4.37
C TYR A 32 -9.15 2.61 -5.78
N ARG A 33 -10.17 3.14 -6.44
CA ARG A 33 -10.42 2.90 -7.86
C ARG A 33 -11.18 4.10 -8.42
N ASP A 34 -10.76 4.59 -9.59
CA ASP A 34 -11.44 5.71 -10.23
C ASP A 34 -12.10 5.30 -11.55
N THR A 35 -12.77 6.26 -12.21
CA THR A 35 -13.49 6.02 -13.46
C THR A 35 -12.56 5.69 -14.62
N ASP A 36 -11.26 6.01 -14.52
CA ASP A 36 -10.25 5.70 -15.52
C ASP A 36 -9.61 4.34 -15.30
N GLN A 37 -10.20 3.51 -14.42
CA GLN A 37 -9.71 2.18 -14.07
C GLN A 37 -8.35 2.20 -13.37
N LYS A 38 -7.95 3.33 -12.81
CA LYS A 38 -6.73 3.40 -12.00
C LYS A 38 -7.04 2.89 -10.60
N GLU A 39 -6.20 1.99 -10.10
CA GLU A 39 -6.38 1.36 -8.80
C GLU A 39 -5.13 1.49 -7.96
N ILE A 40 -5.32 1.61 -6.65
CA ILE A 40 -4.27 1.47 -5.66
C ILE A 40 -4.75 0.41 -4.67
N ASP A 41 -3.90 -0.56 -4.38
CA ASP A 41 -4.30 -1.73 -3.58
C ASP A 41 -4.83 -1.35 -2.22
N LEU A 42 -4.17 -0.43 -1.54
CA LEU A 42 -4.61 0.11 -0.26
C LEU A 42 -4.20 1.56 -0.11
N LEU A 43 -5.02 2.31 0.63
CA LEU A 43 -4.66 3.61 1.16
C LEU A 43 -4.72 3.54 2.68
N TYR A 44 -3.64 3.87 3.35
CA TYR A 44 -3.66 4.12 4.78
C TYR A 44 -3.91 5.61 5.00
N VAL A 45 -4.99 5.92 5.68
CA VAL A 45 -5.41 7.32 5.91
C VAL A 45 -5.38 7.60 7.41
N ASP A 46 -4.64 8.63 7.81
CA ASP A 46 -4.56 9.06 9.21
C ASP A 46 -4.72 10.59 9.22
N GLY A 47 -5.88 11.06 9.64
CA GLY A 47 -6.22 12.48 9.55
C GLY A 47 -6.28 12.93 8.09
N SER A 48 -5.48 13.92 7.74
CA SER A 48 -5.40 14.43 6.37
C SER A 48 -4.23 13.81 5.57
N THR A 49 -3.51 12.88 6.17
CA THR A 49 -2.34 12.25 5.56
C THR A 49 -2.71 10.91 4.94
N ILE A 50 -2.27 10.66 3.70
CA ILE A 50 -2.55 9.43 2.98
C ILE A 50 -1.24 8.76 2.60
N CYS A 51 -1.13 7.47 2.90
CA CYS A 51 -0.01 6.63 2.51
C CYS A 51 -0.52 5.59 1.51
N PRO A 52 -0.18 5.71 0.21
CA PRO A 52 -0.58 4.70 -0.77
C PRO A 52 0.28 3.45 -0.65
N ILE A 53 -0.34 2.27 -0.84
CA ILE A 53 0.31 0.98 -0.68
C ILE A 53 0.00 0.09 -1.88
N GLU A 54 1.05 -0.43 -2.54
CA GLU A 54 0.92 -1.46 -3.57
C GLU A 54 1.44 -2.78 -3.01
N ILE A 55 0.76 -3.87 -3.37
CA ILE A 55 1.12 -5.23 -2.95
C ILE A 55 1.48 -6.04 -4.18
N LYS A 56 2.70 -6.56 -4.23
CA LYS A 56 3.19 -7.36 -5.36
C LYS A 56 3.78 -8.66 -4.87
N GLN A 57 3.40 -9.75 -5.52
CA GLN A 57 4.03 -11.04 -5.30
C GLN A 57 5.37 -11.06 -6.06
N GLY A 58 6.44 -11.58 -5.42
CA GLY A 58 7.77 -11.52 -5.99
C GLY A 58 8.41 -10.14 -5.83
N ILE A 59 9.42 -9.86 -6.63
CA ILE A 59 10.10 -8.56 -6.61
C ILE A 59 9.35 -7.58 -7.51
N ALA A 60 8.88 -6.48 -6.93
CA ALA A 60 8.08 -5.51 -7.67
C ALA A 60 8.91 -4.71 -8.67
N PRO A 61 8.38 -4.45 -9.89
CA PRO A 61 9.01 -3.55 -10.83
C PRO A 61 8.94 -2.08 -10.33
N LYS A 62 9.84 -1.24 -10.83
CA LYS A 62 9.86 0.18 -10.45
C LYS A 62 8.53 0.89 -10.75
N LYS A 63 7.85 0.48 -11.83
CA LYS A 63 6.57 1.06 -12.24
C LYS A 63 5.38 0.61 -11.39
N ALA A 64 5.62 -0.22 -10.35
CA ALA A 64 4.54 -0.67 -9.46
C ALA A 64 3.80 0.49 -8.82
N THR A 65 4.44 1.66 -8.68
CA THR A 65 3.84 2.84 -8.06
C THR A 65 3.22 3.81 -9.07
N LYS A 66 3.05 3.40 -10.32
CA LYS A 66 2.60 4.29 -11.40
C LYS A 66 1.25 4.97 -11.12
N ASN A 67 0.39 4.32 -10.33
CA ASN A 67 -0.94 4.85 -10.04
C ASN A 67 -0.97 5.78 -8.83
N PHE A 68 0.12 5.89 -8.07
CA PHE A 68 0.12 6.76 -6.89
C PHE A 68 -0.15 8.23 -7.23
N SER A 69 0.28 8.67 -8.41
CA SER A 69 0.08 10.05 -8.85
C SER A 69 -1.38 10.43 -9.10
N VAL A 70 -2.29 9.46 -9.19
CA VAL A 70 -3.73 9.78 -9.36
C VAL A 70 -4.26 10.54 -8.14
N LEU A 71 -3.61 10.41 -6.99
CA LEU A 71 -4.01 11.10 -5.77
C LEU A 71 -3.71 12.61 -5.80
N ASP A 72 -2.84 13.05 -6.71
CA ASP A 72 -2.44 14.47 -6.78
C ASP A 72 -3.62 15.39 -7.06
N LYS A 73 -4.62 14.90 -7.81
CA LYS A 73 -5.80 15.69 -8.16
C LYS A 73 -6.68 16.06 -6.96
N TYR A 74 -6.50 15.39 -5.84
CA TYR A 74 -7.31 15.64 -4.65
C TYR A 74 -6.68 16.66 -3.70
N HIS A 75 -5.48 17.14 -4.01
CA HIS A 75 -4.75 18.11 -3.19
C HIS A 75 -4.59 17.66 -1.73
N LEU A 76 -4.40 16.35 -1.55
CA LEU A 76 -4.24 15.76 -0.23
C LEU A 76 -2.77 15.71 0.16
N ASN A 77 -2.53 15.58 1.45
CA ASN A 77 -1.18 15.43 1.97
C ASN A 77 -0.74 13.97 1.81
N ILE A 78 0.06 13.69 0.78
CA ILE A 78 0.52 12.33 0.48
C ILE A 78 1.81 12.07 1.24
N ALA A 79 1.77 11.07 2.10
CA ALA A 79 2.93 10.62 2.87
C ALA A 79 3.76 9.62 2.05
N THR A 80 4.74 9.01 2.70
CA THR A 80 5.57 7.97 2.11
C THR A 80 4.71 6.85 1.53
N GLY A 81 4.92 6.53 0.25
CA GLY A 81 4.29 5.38 -0.37
C GLY A 81 5.03 4.10 -0.03
N LEU A 82 4.34 2.97 -0.06
CA LEU A 82 4.92 1.68 0.24
C LEU A 82 4.62 0.68 -0.87
N VAL A 83 5.61 -0.16 -1.18
CA VAL A 83 5.44 -1.33 -2.03
C VAL A 83 5.81 -2.55 -1.18
N ILE A 84 4.83 -3.39 -0.89
CA ILE A 84 5.03 -4.62 -0.13
C ILE A 84 5.31 -5.73 -1.14
N ASP A 85 6.50 -6.30 -1.10
CA ASP A 85 6.90 -7.36 -2.02
C ASP A 85 7.79 -8.39 -1.33
N SER A 86 8.41 -9.29 -2.10
CA SER A 86 9.24 -10.36 -1.58
C SER A 86 10.72 -9.98 -1.49
N CYS A 87 11.03 -8.69 -1.41
CA CYS A 87 12.42 -8.26 -1.22
C CYS A 87 12.96 -8.71 0.14
N ASP A 88 14.28 -8.72 0.31
CA ASP A 88 14.93 -9.24 1.51
C ASP A 88 15.18 -8.17 2.58
N LYS A 89 15.10 -6.90 2.22
CA LYS A 89 15.28 -5.78 3.17
C LYS A 89 14.55 -4.54 2.69
N ILE A 90 14.29 -3.62 3.60
CA ILE A 90 13.72 -2.31 3.27
C ILE A 90 14.71 -1.57 2.39
N ARG A 91 14.23 -0.99 1.28
CA ARG A 91 15.06 -0.20 0.37
C ARG A 91 14.24 0.91 -0.28
N PRO A 92 14.85 2.06 -0.58
CA PRO A 92 14.13 3.14 -1.24
C PRO A 92 13.90 2.82 -2.72
N LEU A 93 12.72 3.15 -3.22
CA LEU A 93 12.44 3.22 -4.66
C LEU A 93 12.82 4.60 -5.19
N ASN A 94 12.40 5.64 -4.45
CA ASN A 94 12.71 7.03 -4.72
C ASN A 94 12.64 7.80 -3.40
N GLU A 95 12.64 9.12 -3.43
CA GLU A 95 12.63 9.96 -2.23
C GLU A 95 11.35 9.80 -1.39
N GLN A 96 10.26 9.29 -1.99
CA GLN A 96 8.95 9.26 -1.35
C GLN A 96 8.38 7.86 -1.18
N THR A 97 9.07 6.83 -1.67
CA THR A 97 8.51 5.47 -1.69
C THR A 97 9.57 4.45 -1.31
N TYR A 98 9.15 3.46 -0.51
CA TYR A 98 10.01 2.36 -0.05
C TYR A 98 9.42 1.02 -0.42
N TYR A 99 10.31 0.06 -0.74
CA TYR A 99 9.95 -1.35 -0.76
C TYR A 99 10.02 -1.89 0.65
N ILE A 100 9.00 -2.64 1.05
CA ILE A 100 8.92 -3.26 2.37
C ILE A 100 8.81 -4.77 2.18
N PRO A 101 9.71 -5.57 2.76
CA PRO A 101 9.58 -7.03 2.70
C PRO A 101 8.29 -7.51 3.33
N VAL A 102 7.62 -8.46 2.68
CA VAL A 102 6.37 -9.01 3.17
C VAL A 102 6.51 -9.62 4.57
N TYR A 103 7.68 -10.18 4.90
CA TYR A 103 7.88 -10.80 6.21
C TYR A 103 7.92 -9.80 7.37
N LEU A 104 7.97 -8.49 7.09
CA LEU A 104 7.92 -7.45 8.12
C LEU A 104 6.50 -6.99 8.45
N ILE A 105 5.51 -7.54 7.77
CA ILE A 105 4.10 -7.18 7.99
C ILE A 105 3.57 -7.86 9.27
#